data_1107acccec937256258d993fccc22d93
#
_entry.id   1107acccec937256258d993fccc22d93
#
_cell.length_a   1.000
_cell.length_b   1.000
_cell.length_c   1.000
_cell.angle_alpha   90.00
_cell.angle_beta   90.00
_cell.angle_gamma   90.00
#
_symmetry.space_group_name_H-M   'P 1'
#
loop_
_entity.id
_entity.type
_entity.pdbx_description
1 polymer ?
#
loop_
_entity_poly.entity_id
_entity_poly.type
_entity_poly.pdbx_seq_one_letter_code
_entity_poly.pdbx_strand_id
1 'polypeptide(L)'
;MYTLYFIPGACSLATQAILNELNQESTLVHKLEADHFDALNPAGTVPVLVDGDKVLNEGVAIILHLLNKHENNLIAENGGARHQAIENMMFANATLHPAYGRLFFAQANVNEAAARQQFFDSAAVAINKLWQVVEAKLEHSPYLGGQDISPADILLAVYSRWGDFFPVNIVLGPRSRQMVDAVLKRDSMQLALKREEAYSAGALA
;
A
#
# COMPACT_ATOMS: atom_id res chain seq x y z
N MET A 1 -15.95 -11.28 10.80
CA MET A 1 -15.75 -9.83 10.77
C MET A 1 -14.26 -9.57 11.05
N TYR A 2 -13.59 -8.77 10.24
CA TYR A 2 -12.17 -8.45 10.39
C TYR A 2 -11.98 -7.24 11.29
N THR A 3 -10.85 -7.20 12.02
CA THR A 3 -10.36 -5.96 12.63
C THR A 3 -9.02 -5.61 11.97
N LEU A 4 -8.94 -4.42 11.38
CA LEU A 4 -7.73 -3.91 10.74
C LEU A 4 -7.16 -2.75 11.55
N TYR A 5 -5.94 -2.93 12.03
CA TYR A 5 -5.18 -1.86 12.66
C TYR A 5 -4.45 -1.04 11.59
N PHE A 6 -4.59 0.27 11.66
CA PHE A 6 -4.14 1.18 10.62
C PHE A 6 -3.53 2.47 11.17
N ILE A 7 -2.92 3.23 10.28
CA ILE A 7 -2.55 4.64 10.44
C ILE A 7 -3.02 5.35 9.16
N PRO A 8 -3.70 6.51 9.23
CA PRO A 8 -4.10 7.26 8.05
C PRO A 8 -2.92 7.59 7.13
N GLY A 9 -3.11 7.38 5.83
CA GLY A 9 -2.08 7.61 4.81
C GLY A 9 -0.98 6.54 4.72
N ALA A 10 -0.96 5.54 5.62
CA ALA A 10 0.01 4.45 5.60
C ALA A 10 -0.34 3.34 4.57
N CYS A 11 0.53 2.33 4.47
CA CYS A 11 0.34 1.17 3.60
C CYS A 11 -0.91 0.33 3.93
N SER A 12 -1.45 0.45 5.16
CA SER A 12 -2.72 -0.16 5.58
C SER A 12 -3.93 0.24 4.71
N LEU A 13 -3.87 1.39 4.02
CA LEU A 13 -4.89 1.83 3.08
C LEU A 13 -5.08 0.81 1.93
N ALA A 14 -4.00 0.18 1.46
CA ALA A 14 -4.10 -0.87 0.44
C ALA A 14 -4.88 -2.09 0.94
N THR A 15 -4.67 -2.49 2.19
CA THR A 15 -5.44 -3.59 2.80
C THR A 15 -6.92 -3.24 2.94
N GLN A 16 -7.25 -1.99 3.29
CA GLN A 16 -8.64 -1.52 3.32
C GLN A 16 -9.29 -1.60 1.92
N ALA A 17 -8.60 -1.11 0.90
CA ALA A 17 -9.10 -1.15 -0.47
C ALA A 17 -9.32 -2.60 -0.95
N ILE A 18 -8.43 -3.53 -0.62
CA ILE A 18 -8.58 -4.95 -0.96
C ILE A 18 -9.75 -5.60 -0.20
N LEU A 19 -9.94 -5.30 1.08
CA LEU A 19 -11.13 -5.75 1.81
C LEU A 19 -12.42 -5.27 1.14
N ASN A 20 -12.44 -4.01 0.68
CA ASN A 20 -13.57 -3.46 -0.06
C ASN A 20 -13.77 -4.14 -1.44
N GLU A 21 -12.71 -4.43 -2.20
CA GLU A 21 -12.78 -5.19 -3.45
C GLU A 21 -13.37 -6.60 -3.24
N LEU A 22 -13.07 -7.20 -2.10
CA LEU A 22 -13.59 -8.51 -1.71
C LEU A 22 -14.97 -8.44 -1.05
N ASN A 23 -15.59 -7.26 -0.94
CA ASN A 23 -16.84 -7.02 -0.23
C ASN A 23 -16.82 -7.52 1.22
N GLN A 24 -15.68 -7.36 1.90
CA GLN A 24 -15.51 -7.79 3.29
C GLN A 24 -15.60 -6.61 4.24
N GLU A 25 -16.49 -6.73 5.23
CA GLU A 25 -16.61 -5.73 6.30
C GLU A 25 -15.43 -5.84 7.27
N SER A 26 -14.95 -4.68 7.70
CA SER A 26 -13.90 -4.57 8.71
C SER A 26 -14.14 -3.42 9.67
N THR A 27 -13.81 -3.65 10.93
CA THR A 27 -13.62 -2.61 11.93
C THR A 27 -12.22 -2.04 11.75
N LEU A 28 -12.10 -0.70 11.68
CA LEU A 28 -10.81 -0.03 11.69
C LEU A 28 -10.48 0.43 13.11
N VAL A 29 -9.27 0.13 13.55
CA VAL A 29 -8.74 0.56 14.83
C VAL A 29 -7.42 1.28 14.59
N HIS A 30 -7.32 2.54 15.00
CA HIS A 30 -6.07 3.26 14.89
C HIS A 30 -5.02 2.64 15.81
N LYS A 31 -3.79 2.51 15.33
CA LYS A 31 -2.71 1.87 16.08
C LYS A 31 -2.56 2.42 17.51
N LEU A 32 -2.68 3.74 17.69
CA LEU A 32 -2.51 4.39 18.99
C LEU A 32 -3.70 4.22 19.95
N GLU A 33 -4.84 3.74 19.45
CA GLU A 33 -6.06 3.43 20.23
C GLU A 33 -6.10 1.96 20.67
N ALA A 34 -5.19 1.16 20.12
CA ALA A 34 -5.11 -0.26 20.44
C ALA A 34 -4.35 -0.47 21.75
N ASP A 35 -5.05 -0.96 22.77
CA ASP A 35 -4.40 -1.42 23.98
C ASP A 35 -3.42 -2.55 23.63
N HIS A 36 -2.17 -2.40 24.08
CA HIS A 36 -1.12 -3.42 23.89
C HIS A 36 -0.84 -3.78 22.42
N PHE A 37 -0.83 -2.80 21.49
CA PHE A 37 -0.54 -3.04 20.07
C PHE A 37 0.76 -3.83 19.85
N ASP A 38 1.77 -3.62 20.69
CA ASP A 38 3.05 -4.33 20.60
C ASP A 38 2.93 -5.83 20.87
N ALA A 39 1.88 -6.26 21.56
CA ALA A 39 1.57 -7.70 21.70
C ALA A 39 0.98 -8.30 20.39
N LEU A 40 0.30 -7.48 19.59
CA LEU A 40 -0.21 -7.90 18.27
C LEU A 40 0.89 -7.89 17.22
N ASN A 41 1.74 -6.88 17.23
CA ASN A 41 2.89 -6.76 16.34
C ASN A 41 4.09 -6.11 17.04
N PRO A 42 5.06 -6.92 17.50
CA PRO A 42 6.27 -6.41 18.16
C PRO A 42 7.13 -5.48 17.30
N ALA A 43 6.99 -5.54 15.96
CA ALA A 43 7.65 -4.60 15.04
C ALA A 43 7.02 -3.20 15.09
N GLY A 44 5.88 -3.04 15.74
CA GLY A 44 5.20 -1.76 15.88
C GLY A 44 4.69 -1.15 14.58
N THR A 45 4.52 -1.92 13.52
CA THR A 45 4.11 -1.44 12.18
C THR A 45 2.66 -1.83 11.86
N VAL A 46 2.04 -1.10 10.94
CA VAL A 46 0.75 -1.44 10.32
C VAL A 46 0.97 -1.85 8.86
N PRO A 47 0.04 -2.62 8.24
CA PRO A 47 -1.21 -3.17 8.81
C PRO A 47 -1.01 -4.34 9.75
N VAL A 48 -1.96 -4.53 10.67
CA VAL A 48 -2.21 -5.78 11.37
C VAL A 48 -3.66 -6.15 11.13
N LEU A 49 -3.93 -7.40 10.73
CA LEU A 49 -5.29 -7.90 10.53
C LEU A 49 -5.59 -8.99 11.55
N VAL A 50 -6.72 -8.85 12.27
CA VAL A 50 -7.27 -9.89 13.12
C VAL A 50 -8.44 -10.57 12.40
N ASP A 51 -8.36 -11.89 12.27
CA ASP A 51 -9.36 -12.76 11.65
C ASP A 51 -9.73 -13.88 12.62
N GLY A 52 -10.77 -13.65 13.43
CA GLY A 52 -11.12 -14.53 14.53
C GLY A 52 -10.02 -14.57 15.59
N ASP A 53 -9.41 -15.72 15.78
CA ASP A 53 -8.29 -15.96 16.70
C ASP A 53 -6.90 -15.72 16.07
N LYS A 54 -6.84 -15.41 14.78
CA LYS A 54 -5.58 -15.22 14.05
C LYS A 54 -5.20 -13.75 14.01
N VAL A 55 -3.96 -13.46 14.38
CA VAL A 55 -3.31 -12.18 14.18
C VAL A 55 -2.34 -12.30 13.02
N LEU A 56 -2.55 -11.49 11.99
CA LEU A 56 -1.77 -11.52 10.76
C LEU A 56 -0.99 -10.19 10.64
N ASN A 57 0.29 -10.33 10.42
CA ASN A 57 1.23 -9.23 10.18
C ASN A 57 1.76 -9.32 8.74
N GLU A 58 2.45 -8.28 8.27
CA GLU A 58 2.99 -8.13 6.93
C GLU A 58 1.92 -7.93 5.83
N GLY A 59 1.92 -6.77 5.19
CA GLY A 59 0.90 -6.35 4.25
C GLY A 59 0.62 -7.38 3.14
N VAL A 60 1.64 -7.93 2.48
CA VAL A 60 1.45 -8.92 1.41
C VAL A 60 0.96 -10.26 1.97
N ALA A 61 1.40 -10.67 3.15
CA ALA A 61 0.89 -11.90 3.78
C ALA A 61 -0.60 -11.78 4.13
N ILE A 62 -1.02 -10.63 4.65
CA ILE A 62 -2.42 -10.30 4.91
C ILE A 62 -3.24 -10.33 3.61
N ILE A 63 -2.75 -9.69 2.56
CA ILE A 63 -3.41 -9.66 1.24
C ILE A 63 -3.57 -11.09 0.70
N LEU A 64 -2.52 -11.89 0.71
CA LEU A 64 -2.57 -13.28 0.25
C LEU A 64 -3.54 -14.14 1.07
N HIS A 65 -3.61 -13.93 2.40
CA HIS A 65 -4.59 -14.59 3.25
C HIS A 65 -6.03 -14.26 2.82
N LEU A 66 -6.33 -12.98 2.60
CA LEU A 66 -7.63 -12.52 2.16
C LEU A 66 -8.02 -13.08 0.78
N LEU A 67 -7.11 -13.01 -0.20
CA LEU A 67 -7.32 -13.52 -1.54
C LEU A 67 -7.50 -15.05 -1.60
N ASN A 68 -6.85 -15.79 -0.70
CA ASN A 68 -7.02 -17.23 -0.61
C ASN A 68 -8.33 -17.64 0.10
N LYS A 69 -8.85 -16.77 0.95
CA LYS A 69 -10.05 -17.05 1.75
C LYS A 69 -11.34 -16.68 1.04
N HIS A 70 -11.29 -15.72 0.12
CA HIS A 70 -12.45 -15.19 -0.59
C HIS A 70 -12.33 -15.38 -2.08
N GLU A 71 -13.45 -15.74 -2.72
CA GLU A 71 -13.54 -15.77 -4.18
C GLU A 71 -13.27 -14.37 -4.75
N ASN A 72 -12.41 -14.29 -5.76
CA ASN A 72 -12.00 -13.03 -6.35
C ASN A 72 -11.38 -13.21 -7.74
N ASN A 73 -11.30 -12.11 -8.49
CA ASN A 73 -10.62 -12.01 -9.78
C ASN A 73 -9.34 -11.17 -9.72
N LEU A 74 -8.87 -10.77 -8.53
CA LEU A 74 -7.69 -9.93 -8.34
C LEU A 74 -6.37 -10.67 -8.56
N ILE A 75 -6.40 -11.99 -8.43
CA ILE A 75 -5.23 -12.84 -8.60
C ILE A 75 -5.63 -14.19 -9.22
N ALA A 76 -4.82 -14.71 -10.12
CA ALA A 76 -5.01 -16.06 -10.66
C ALA A 76 -4.91 -17.12 -9.54
N GLU A 77 -5.70 -18.18 -9.64
CA GLU A 77 -5.71 -19.25 -8.62
C GLU A 77 -4.37 -19.99 -8.53
N ASN A 78 -3.70 -20.21 -9.67
CA ASN A 78 -2.47 -21.01 -9.74
C ASN A 78 -1.61 -20.65 -10.96
N GLY A 79 -0.51 -21.38 -11.15
CA GLY A 79 0.35 -21.31 -12.33
C GLY A 79 1.21 -20.05 -12.42
N GLY A 80 1.72 -19.80 -13.63
CA GLY A 80 2.65 -18.70 -13.89
C GLY A 80 2.05 -17.31 -13.64
N ALA A 81 0.75 -17.12 -13.95
CA ALA A 81 0.07 -15.85 -13.72
C ALA A 81 -0.01 -15.51 -12.22
N ARG A 82 -0.27 -16.51 -11.36
CA ARG A 82 -0.23 -16.32 -9.90
C ARG A 82 1.17 -15.98 -9.42
N HIS A 83 2.19 -16.68 -9.93
CA HIS A 83 3.58 -16.40 -9.58
C HIS A 83 3.94 -14.95 -9.94
N GLN A 84 3.60 -14.50 -11.14
CA GLN A 84 3.85 -13.14 -11.59
C GLN A 84 3.12 -12.09 -10.74
N ALA A 85 1.88 -12.36 -10.33
CA ALA A 85 1.13 -11.47 -9.46
C ALA A 85 1.79 -11.35 -8.07
N ILE A 86 2.27 -12.47 -7.50
CA ILE A 86 3.02 -12.46 -6.23
C ILE A 86 4.34 -11.69 -6.39
N GLU A 87 5.08 -11.91 -7.49
CA GLU A 87 6.32 -11.17 -7.77
C GLU A 87 6.05 -9.66 -7.85
N ASN A 88 4.98 -9.23 -8.52
CA ASN A 88 4.61 -7.82 -8.62
C ASN A 88 4.21 -7.23 -7.24
N MET A 89 3.46 -7.98 -6.41
CA MET A 89 3.17 -7.57 -5.03
C MET A 89 4.45 -7.43 -4.19
N MET A 90 5.37 -8.40 -4.32
CA MET A 90 6.66 -8.34 -3.60
C MET A 90 7.54 -7.20 -4.10
N PHE A 91 7.55 -6.90 -5.41
CA PHE A 91 8.23 -5.72 -5.93
C PHE A 91 7.67 -4.42 -5.31
N ALA A 92 6.35 -4.29 -5.23
CA ALA A 92 5.73 -3.13 -4.58
C ALA A 92 6.12 -3.04 -3.09
N ASN A 93 5.96 -4.15 -2.35
CA ASN A 93 6.11 -4.15 -0.88
C ASN A 93 7.56 -4.25 -0.39
N ALA A 94 8.42 -5.02 -1.06
CA ALA A 94 9.79 -5.27 -0.60
C ALA A 94 10.85 -4.43 -1.34
N THR A 95 10.48 -3.74 -2.43
CA THR A 95 11.42 -2.94 -3.23
C THR A 95 10.99 -1.46 -3.26
N LEU A 96 9.80 -1.14 -3.73
CA LEU A 96 9.35 0.25 -3.86
C LEU A 96 8.98 0.87 -2.49
N HIS A 97 8.23 0.15 -1.65
CA HIS A 97 7.86 0.63 -0.31
C HIS A 97 9.10 1.03 0.53
N PRO A 98 10.15 0.19 0.69
CA PRO A 98 11.35 0.60 1.43
C PRO A 98 12.11 1.78 0.80
N ALA A 99 11.99 1.97 -0.52
CA ALA A 99 12.59 3.14 -1.17
C ALA A 99 11.92 4.44 -0.70
N TYR A 100 10.59 4.46 -0.61
CA TYR A 100 9.85 5.56 0.02
C TYR A 100 10.12 5.65 1.54
N GLY A 101 10.30 4.52 2.22
CA GLY A 101 10.66 4.48 3.64
C GLY A 101 11.90 5.33 3.98
N ARG A 102 12.82 5.50 3.03
CA ARG A 102 14.00 6.37 3.20
C ARG A 102 13.63 7.84 3.38
N LEU A 103 12.57 8.31 2.71
CA LEU A 103 12.08 9.68 2.87
C LEU A 103 11.54 9.90 4.29
N PHE A 104 10.71 8.98 4.77
CA PHE A 104 10.18 9.01 6.15
C PHE A 104 11.30 8.94 7.18
N PHE A 105 12.28 8.04 6.96
CA PHE A 105 13.44 7.93 7.85
C PHE A 105 14.25 9.23 7.90
N ALA A 106 14.54 9.83 6.75
CA ALA A 106 15.31 11.07 6.71
C ALA A 106 14.56 12.23 7.35
N GLN A 107 13.25 12.32 7.14
CA GLN A 107 12.40 13.33 7.80
C GLN A 107 12.43 13.21 9.33
N ALA A 108 12.42 12.00 9.85
CA ALA A 108 12.36 11.76 11.30
C ALA A 108 13.73 11.85 11.99
N ASN A 109 14.84 11.57 11.28
CA ASN A 109 16.13 11.32 11.92
C ASN A 109 17.25 12.25 11.45
N VAL A 110 17.11 12.98 10.33
CA VAL A 110 18.14 13.88 9.83
C VAL A 110 17.76 15.32 10.15
N ASN A 111 18.35 15.89 11.20
CA ASN A 111 18.01 17.22 11.71
C ASN A 111 18.59 18.35 10.85
N GLU A 112 19.79 18.18 10.29
CA GLU A 112 20.45 19.19 9.48
C GLU A 112 19.76 19.29 8.11
N ALA A 113 19.27 20.51 7.75
CA ALA A 113 18.37 20.70 6.62
C ALA A 113 19.04 20.37 5.27
N ALA A 114 20.29 20.74 5.06
CA ALA A 114 21.00 20.47 3.81
C ALA A 114 21.30 18.98 3.64
N ALA A 115 21.69 18.30 4.71
CA ALA A 115 21.90 16.84 4.69
C ALA A 115 20.58 16.10 4.45
N ARG A 116 19.49 16.52 5.08
CA ARG A 116 18.16 15.95 4.85
C ARG A 116 17.71 16.10 3.39
N GLN A 117 17.93 17.29 2.79
CA GLN A 117 17.59 17.51 1.38
C GLN A 117 18.43 16.62 0.45
N GLN A 118 19.72 16.46 0.69
CA GLN A 118 20.55 15.53 -0.09
C GLN A 118 20.06 14.08 0.00
N PHE A 119 19.57 13.68 1.19
CA PHE A 119 18.96 12.36 1.39
C PHE A 119 17.66 12.20 0.58
N PHE A 120 16.80 13.22 0.61
CA PHE A 120 15.57 13.27 -0.16
C PHE A 120 15.84 13.17 -1.67
N ASP A 121 16.78 13.96 -2.19
CA ASP A 121 17.14 13.94 -3.61
C ASP A 121 17.66 12.57 -4.04
N SER A 122 18.52 11.96 -3.24
CA SER A 122 19.06 10.62 -3.50
C SER A 122 17.98 9.54 -3.47
N ALA A 123 17.04 9.63 -2.50
CA ALA A 123 15.91 8.72 -2.41
C ALA A 123 14.96 8.89 -3.61
N ALA A 124 14.68 10.14 -4.03
CA ALA A 124 13.84 10.44 -5.18
C ALA A 124 14.41 9.84 -6.48
N VAL A 125 15.72 9.94 -6.69
CA VAL A 125 16.39 9.29 -7.85
C VAL A 125 16.15 7.78 -7.83
N ALA A 126 16.31 7.13 -6.69
CA ALA A 126 16.08 5.69 -6.56
C ALA A 126 14.60 5.31 -6.80
N ILE A 127 13.66 6.07 -6.23
CA ILE A 127 12.22 5.87 -6.40
C ILE A 127 11.82 6.04 -7.88
N ASN A 128 12.31 7.10 -8.53
CA ASN A 128 12.03 7.37 -9.94
C ASN A 128 12.52 6.23 -10.85
N LYS A 129 13.69 5.65 -10.56
CA LYS A 129 14.18 4.46 -11.27
C LYS A 129 13.25 3.26 -11.10
N LEU A 130 12.68 3.05 -9.92
CA LEU A 130 11.74 1.97 -9.68
C LEU A 130 10.40 2.21 -10.39
N TRP A 131 9.94 3.45 -10.49
CA TRP A 131 8.77 3.79 -11.31
C TRP A 131 8.99 3.57 -12.80
N GLN A 132 10.22 3.72 -13.31
CA GLN A 132 10.55 3.33 -14.68
C GLN A 132 10.42 1.82 -14.92
N VAL A 133 10.71 1.00 -13.90
CA VAL A 133 10.46 -0.46 -13.97
C VAL A 133 8.96 -0.76 -14.05
N VAL A 134 8.13 -0.07 -13.25
CA VAL A 134 6.67 -0.19 -13.34
C VAL A 134 6.17 0.24 -14.73
N GLU A 135 6.65 1.38 -15.25
CA GLU A 135 6.31 1.88 -16.57
C GLU A 135 6.60 0.87 -17.69
N ALA A 136 7.75 0.18 -17.61
CA ALA A 136 8.13 -0.87 -18.56
C ALA A 136 7.24 -2.11 -18.42
N LYS A 137 6.89 -2.52 -17.20
CA LYS A 137 5.97 -3.65 -16.96
C LYS A 137 4.56 -3.40 -17.54
N LEU A 138 4.14 -2.15 -17.64
CA LEU A 138 2.84 -1.74 -18.20
C LEU A 138 2.86 -1.54 -19.73
N GLU A 139 3.91 -1.95 -20.44
CA GLU A 139 4.04 -1.70 -21.88
C GLU A 139 2.91 -2.33 -22.72
N HIS A 140 2.42 -3.49 -22.31
CA HIS A 140 1.45 -4.27 -23.07
C HIS A 140 0.08 -4.44 -22.38
N SER A 141 -0.09 -3.85 -21.19
CA SER A 141 -1.31 -4.03 -20.41
C SER A 141 -1.58 -2.79 -19.54
N PRO A 142 -2.85 -2.43 -19.32
CA PRO A 142 -3.21 -1.28 -18.49
C PRO A 142 -2.87 -1.47 -17.01
N TYR A 143 -2.77 -2.71 -16.55
CA TYR A 143 -2.46 -3.08 -15.17
C TYR A 143 -1.41 -4.18 -15.10
N LEU A 144 -0.78 -4.33 -13.94
CA LEU A 144 0.14 -5.44 -13.67
C LEU A 144 -0.56 -6.81 -13.60
N GLY A 145 -1.88 -6.81 -13.44
CA GLY A 145 -2.74 -7.99 -13.57
C GLY A 145 -3.17 -8.30 -15.01
N GLY A 146 -2.76 -7.50 -15.98
CA GLY A 146 -3.18 -7.64 -17.37
C GLY A 146 -4.30 -6.67 -17.71
N GLN A 147 -5.48 -7.17 -18.08
CA GLN A 147 -6.64 -6.32 -18.39
C GLN A 147 -7.39 -5.87 -17.14
N ASP A 148 -7.24 -6.60 -16.04
CA ASP A 148 -7.87 -6.32 -14.76
C ASP A 148 -6.83 -5.87 -13.73
N ILE A 149 -7.28 -5.12 -12.73
CA ILE A 149 -6.40 -4.70 -11.63
C ILE A 149 -5.92 -5.91 -10.84
N SER A 150 -4.73 -5.77 -10.29
CA SER A 150 -4.15 -6.71 -9.34
C SER A 150 -3.89 -6.04 -7.97
N PRO A 151 -3.63 -6.81 -6.92
CA PRO A 151 -3.26 -6.22 -5.63
C PRO A 151 -1.97 -5.39 -5.70
N ALA A 152 -1.07 -5.69 -6.64
CA ALA A 152 0.14 -4.90 -6.86
C ALA A 152 -0.18 -3.48 -7.35
N ASP A 153 -1.17 -3.32 -8.23
CA ASP A 153 -1.62 -2.01 -8.70
C ASP A 153 -2.19 -1.18 -7.55
N ILE A 154 -2.94 -1.82 -6.64
CA ILE A 154 -3.49 -1.18 -5.45
C ILE A 154 -2.37 -0.72 -4.50
N LEU A 155 -1.38 -1.58 -4.23
CA LEU A 155 -0.21 -1.23 -3.42
C LEU A 155 0.55 -0.04 -4.02
N LEU A 156 0.83 -0.09 -5.33
CA LEU A 156 1.55 0.97 -6.04
C LEU A 156 0.79 2.30 -6.02
N ALA A 157 -0.53 2.26 -6.20
CA ALA A 157 -1.37 3.46 -6.14
C ALA A 157 -1.35 4.11 -4.75
N VAL A 158 -1.32 3.32 -3.69
CA VAL A 158 -1.16 3.84 -2.32
C VAL A 158 0.22 4.46 -2.12
N TYR A 159 1.28 3.79 -2.55
CA TYR A 159 2.65 4.26 -2.35
C TYR A 159 2.99 5.49 -3.21
N SER A 160 2.37 5.65 -4.38
CA SER A 160 2.57 6.83 -5.23
C SER A 160 2.21 8.14 -4.53
N ARG A 161 1.27 8.11 -3.58
CA ARG A 161 0.81 9.28 -2.82
C ARG A 161 1.85 9.80 -1.82
N TRP A 162 2.79 8.96 -1.41
CA TRP A 162 3.76 9.33 -0.38
C TRP A 162 4.78 10.37 -0.84
N GLY A 163 5.00 10.48 -2.15
CA GLY A 163 5.88 11.53 -2.69
C GLY A 163 5.42 12.94 -2.31
N ASP A 164 4.10 13.15 -2.20
CA ASP A 164 3.49 14.45 -1.90
C ASP A 164 3.74 14.94 -0.45
N PHE A 165 4.21 14.04 0.42
CA PHE A 165 4.53 14.39 1.81
C PHE A 165 5.91 15.04 1.97
N PHE A 166 6.72 15.08 0.90
CA PHE A 166 8.11 15.50 0.94
C PHE A 166 8.43 16.49 -0.19
N PRO A 167 9.41 17.37 -0.01
CA PRO A 167 9.85 18.29 -1.05
C PRO A 167 10.73 17.58 -2.10
N VAL A 168 10.14 16.59 -2.79
CA VAL A 168 10.79 15.76 -3.81
C VAL A 168 9.96 15.72 -5.09
N ASN A 169 10.61 15.49 -6.22
CA ASN A 169 9.92 15.29 -7.49
C ASN A 169 9.89 13.79 -7.84
N ILE A 170 8.75 13.14 -7.57
CA ILE A 170 8.51 11.76 -7.99
C ILE A 170 7.77 11.76 -9.33
N VAL A 171 8.41 11.15 -10.34
CA VAL A 171 7.93 11.15 -11.73
C VAL A 171 7.38 9.78 -12.08
N LEU A 172 6.08 9.71 -12.30
CA LEU A 172 5.41 8.55 -12.89
C LEU A 172 5.36 8.73 -14.41
N GLY A 173 5.73 7.69 -15.16
CA GLY A 173 5.51 7.64 -16.58
C GLY A 173 4.02 7.64 -16.95
N PRO A 174 3.65 7.87 -18.23
CA PRO A 174 2.25 8.02 -18.60
C PRO A 174 1.38 6.79 -18.31
N ARG A 175 1.89 5.57 -18.50
CA ARG A 175 1.15 4.33 -18.21
C ARG A 175 0.98 4.12 -16.71
N SER A 176 2.05 4.34 -15.94
CA SER A 176 2.02 4.25 -14.48
C SER A 176 1.05 5.27 -13.88
N ARG A 177 1.01 6.49 -14.39
CA ARG A 177 0.05 7.51 -13.98
C ARG A 177 -1.37 7.10 -14.32
N GLN A 178 -1.61 6.62 -15.54
CA GLN A 178 -2.94 6.15 -15.96
C GLN A 178 -3.44 5.01 -15.05
N MET A 179 -2.58 4.04 -14.75
CA MET A 179 -2.89 2.94 -13.84
C MET A 179 -3.21 3.46 -12.44
N VAL A 180 -2.36 4.30 -11.85
CA VAL A 180 -2.55 4.90 -10.53
C VAL A 180 -3.87 5.68 -10.47
N ASP A 181 -4.13 6.55 -11.46
CA ASP A 181 -5.35 7.36 -11.50
C ASP A 181 -6.61 6.49 -11.61
N ALA A 182 -6.54 5.39 -12.38
CA ALA A 182 -7.65 4.45 -12.49
C ALA A 182 -7.92 3.72 -11.17
N VAL A 183 -6.88 3.25 -10.48
CA VAL A 183 -7.02 2.58 -9.18
C VAL A 183 -7.53 3.54 -8.12
N LEU A 184 -7.00 4.77 -8.05
CA LEU A 184 -7.45 5.77 -7.07
C LEU A 184 -8.93 6.17 -7.24
N LYS A 185 -9.49 6.08 -8.45
CA LYS A 185 -10.91 6.37 -8.73
C LYS A 185 -11.87 5.22 -8.41
N ARG A 186 -11.37 4.03 -8.10
CA ARG A 186 -12.24 2.88 -7.79
C ARG A 186 -13.05 3.11 -6.51
N ASP A 187 -14.28 2.64 -6.49
CA ASP A 187 -15.16 2.77 -5.32
C ASP A 187 -14.55 2.17 -4.06
N SER A 188 -13.85 1.04 -4.19
CA SER A 188 -13.13 0.38 -3.10
C SER A 188 -12.06 1.26 -2.46
N MET A 189 -11.29 1.98 -3.29
CA MET A 189 -10.26 2.90 -2.84
C MET A 189 -10.88 4.19 -2.29
N GLN A 190 -11.90 4.74 -2.95
CA GLN A 190 -12.60 5.93 -2.50
C GLN A 190 -13.29 5.71 -1.15
N LEU A 191 -13.87 4.52 -0.92
CA LEU A 191 -14.43 4.16 0.37
C LEU A 191 -13.36 4.11 1.47
N ALA A 192 -12.21 3.49 1.18
CA ALA A 192 -11.09 3.42 2.12
C ALA A 192 -10.56 4.82 2.47
N LEU A 193 -10.38 5.69 1.47
CA LEU A 193 -9.95 7.08 1.67
C LEU A 193 -10.93 7.87 2.54
N LYS A 194 -12.24 7.78 2.27
CA LYS A 194 -13.28 8.45 3.07
C LYS A 194 -13.27 7.99 4.53
N ARG A 195 -13.02 6.69 4.78
CA ARG A 195 -12.92 6.17 6.15
C ARG A 195 -11.72 6.77 6.90
N GLU A 196 -10.56 6.89 6.24
CA GLU A 196 -9.39 7.52 6.84
C GLU A 196 -9.59 9.04 7.07
N GLU A 197 -10.25 9.73 6.11
CA GLU A 197 -10.59 11.14 6.26
C GLU A 197 -11.56 11.37 7.44
N ALA A 198 -12.61 10.55 7.54
CA ALA A 198 -13.57 10.63 8.64
C ALA A 198 -12.90 10.38 9.99
N TYR A 199 -11.98 9.43 10.07
CA TYR A 199 -11.17 9.18 11.26
C TYR A 199 -10.34 10.42 11.62
N SER A 200 -9.60 10.98 10.66
CA SER A 200 -8.75 12.16 10.87
C SER A 200 -9.55 13.41 11.27
N ALA A 201 -10.81 13.49 10.87
CA ALA A 201 -11.74 14.57 11.27
C ALA A 201 -12.43 14.32 12.63
N GLY A 202 -12.14 13.21 13.32
CA GLY A 202 -12.78 12.85 14.59
C GLY A 202 -14.21 12.32 14.46
N ALA A 203 -14.66 11.99 13.24
CA ALA A 203 -16.03 11.51 12.98
C ALA A 203 -16.23 10.00 13.22
N LEU A 204 -15.15 9.27 13.53
CA LEU A 204 -15.14 7.82 13.79
C LEU A 204 -14.59 7.47 15.19
N ALA A 205 -14.61 8.44 16.13
CA ALA A 205 -14.25 8.22 17.52
C ALA A 205 -15.42 7.59 18.30
#